data_217283e7d56d84283b5cc3350316a9e0
#
_entry.id   217283e7d56d84283b5cc3350316a9e0
#
_cell.length_a   1.000
_cell.length_b   1.000
_cell.length_c   1.000
_cell.angle_alpha   90.00
_cell.angle_beta   90.00
_cell.angle_gamma   90.00
#
_symmetry.space_group_name_H-M   'P 1'
#
loop_
_entity.id
_entity.type
_entity.pdbx_description
1 polymer ?
#
loop_
_entity_poly.entity_id
_entity_poly.type
_entity_poly.pdbx_seq_one_letter_code
_entity_poly.pdbx_strand_id
1 'polypeptide(L)' 'MNTNYPLAATAALFADPARAAMLTALLDSRPHPAGELALVANVSAQSASMHLAQLLQGGLIVVSQQGRTAFIALPSQQ' A
#
# COMPACT_ATOMS: atom_id res chain seq x y z
N MET A 1 -10.68 -27.51 -3.81
CA MET A 1 -10.13 -26.33 -3.18
C MET A 1 -9.60 -25.39 -4.22
N ASN A 2 -9.97 -24.22 -4.08
CA ASN A 2 -9.61 -23.24 -5.09
C ASN A 2 -8.25 -22.67 -4.84
N THR A 3 -7.28 -23.21 -5.51
CA THR A 3 -5.92 -22.73 -5.37
C THR A 3 -5.65 -21.51 -6.22
N ASN A 4 -6.60 -21.10 -7.04
CA ASN A 4 -6.45 -19.87 -7.77
C ASN A 4 -6.60 -18.68 -6.90
N TYR A 5 -7.09 -18.91 -5.73
CA TYR A 5 -7.24 -17.83 -4.83
C TYR A 5 -5.90 -17.18 -4.67
N PRO A 6 -5.81 -15.86 -4.66
CA PRO A 6 -4.55 -15.17 -4.80
C PRO A 6 -3.74 -15.10 -3.50
N LEU A 7 -3.72 -16.16 -2.75
CA LEU A 7 -2.99 -16.17 -1.50
C LEU A 7 -1.51 -15.99 -1.73
N ALA A 8 -0.97 -16.71 -2.72
CA ALA A 8 0.46 -16.58 -3.01
C ALA A 8 0.79 -15.20 -3.53
N ALA A 9 -0.09 -14.62 -4.35
CA ALA A 9 0.14 -13.27 -4.86
C ALA A 9 0.09 -12.25 -3.74
N THR A 10 -0.83 -12.41 -2.80
CA THR A 10 -0.91 -11.50 -1.66
C THR A 10 0.34 -11.61 -0.80
N ALA A 11 0.81 -12.83 -0.55
CA ALA A 11 2.02 -13.04 0.22
C ALA A 11 3.21 -12.37 -0.44
N ALA A 12 3.29 -12.42 -1.77
CA ALA A 12 4.38 -11.79 -2.49
C ALA A 12 4.41 -10.27 -2.29
N LEU A 13 3.24 -9.65 -2.12
CA LEU A 13 3.20 -8.21 -1.87
C LEU A 13 3.82 -7.85 -0.52
N PHE A 14 3.74 -8.74 0.45
CA PHE A 14 4.36 -8.51 1.75
C PHE A 14 5.85 -8.87 1.77
N ALA A 15 6.34 -9.54 0.75
CA ALA A 15 7.72 -9.99 0.77
C ALA A 15 8.72 -8.85 0.55
N ASP A 16 8.27 -7.75 -0.04
CA ASP A 16 9.14 -6.61 -0.27
C ASP A 16 9.18 -5.75 0.99
N PRO A 17 10.36 -5.43 1.52
CA PRO A 17 10.45 -4.66 2.77
C PRO A 17 9.80 -3.29 2.68
N ALA A 18 9.88 -2.63 1.53
CA ALA A 18 9.26 -1.30 1.39
C ALA A 18 7.75 -1.42 1.48
N ARG A 19 7.16 -2.39 0.79
CA ARG A 19 5.72 -2.57 0.85
C ARG A 19 5.26 -2.97 2.24
N ALA A 20 6.03 -3.83 2.90
CA ALA A 20 5.70 -4.22 4.27
C ALA A 20 5.72 -3.03 5.21
N ALA A 21 6.70 -2.13 5.05
CA ALA A 21 6.77 -0.93 5.88
C ALA A 21 5.58 -0.02 5.65
N MET A 22 5.18 0.14 4.39
CA MET A 22 4.03 0.98 4.07
C MET A 22 2.75 0.41 4.69
N LEU A 23 2.53 -0.88 4.56
CA LEU A 23 1.33 -1.51 5.11
C LEU A 23 1.32 -1.42 6.63
N THR A 24 2.47 -1.59 7.25
CA THR A 24 2.58 -1.48 8.70
C THR A 24 2.20 -0.08 9.16
N ALA A 25 2.65 0.94 8.43
CA ALA A 25 2.30 2.31 8.79
C ALA A 25 0.79 2.55 8.72
N LEU A 26 0.09 1.87 7.82
CA LEU A 26 -1.34 2.06 7.65
C LEU A 26 -2.16 1.35 8.72
N LEU A 27 -1.54 0.56 9.58
CA LEU A 27 -2.26 -0.14 10.63
C LEU A 27 -2.78 0.80 11.74
N ASP A 28 -2.39 2.07 11.70
CA ASP A 28 -2.90 3.03 12.67
C ASP A 28 -4.31 3.50 12.36
N SER A 29 -4.93 2.94 11.34
CA SER A 29 -6.33 3.22 10.96
C SER A 29 -6.56 4.63 10.46
N ARG A 30 -5.54 5.24 9.88
CA ARG A 30 -5.65 6.59 9.34
C ARG A 30 -5.13 6.64 7.92
N PRO A 31 -5.70 7.50 7.07
CA PRO A 31 -5.12 7.73 5.76
C PRO A 31 -3.78 8.46 5.89
N HIS A 32 -2.86 8.13 5.02
CA HIS A 32 -1.55 8.76 5.00
C HIS A 32 -1.24 9.26 3.59
N PRO A 33 -0.65 10.46 3.47
CA PRO A 33 -0.21 10.93 2.17
C PRO A 33 0.84 9.99 1.57
N ALA A 34 0.79 9.83 0.27
CA ALA A 34 1.74 8.94 -0.40
C ALA A 34 3.19 9.33 -0.12
N GLY A 35 3.48 10.63 -0.05
CA GLY A 35 4.84 11.10 0.23
C GLY A 35 5.33 10.66 1.60
N GLU A 36 4.43 10.63 2.57
CA GLU A 36 4.79 10.16 3.90
C GLU A 36 5.16 8.69 3.89
N LEU A 37 4.42 7.90 3.13
CA LEU A 37 4.71 6.48 3.03
C LEU A 37 6.05 6.23 2.34
N ALA A 38 6.42 7.08 1.39
CA ALA A 38 7.73 6.99 0.76
C ALA A 38 8.84 7.19 1.80
N LEU A 39 8.65 8.16 2.68
CA LEU A 39 9.62 8.40 3.75
C LEU A 39 9.70 7.23 4.71
N VAL A 40 8.56 6.70 5.11
CA VAL A 40 8.50 5.56 6.04
C VAL A 40 9.25 4.36 5.45
N ALA A 41 9.07 4.12 4.17
CA ALA A 41 9.70 2.98 3.52
C ALA A 41 11.12 3.27 3.05
N ASN A 42 11.54 4.52 3.18
CA ASN A 42 12.89 4.94 2.78
C ASN A 42 13.15 4.67 1.31
N VAL A 43 12.20 5.05 0.48
CA VAL A 43 12.32 4.91 -0.98
C VAL A 43 12.00 6.24 -1.63
N SER A 44 12.38 6.37 -2.90
CA SER A 44 12.06 7.56 -3.67
C SER A 44 10.56 7.66 -3.91
N ALA A 45 10.10 8.85 -4.24
CA ALA A 45 8.69 9.03 -4.59
C ALA A 45 8.29 8.15 -5.76
N GLN A 46 9.18 8.00 -6.73
CA GLN A 46 8.89 7.17 -7.90
C GLN A 46 8.75 5.70 -7.52
N SER A 47 9.67 5.20 -6.69
CA SER A 47 9.57 3.82 -6.21
C SER A 47 8.33 3.62 -5.38
N ALA A 48 8.00 4.60 -4.54
CA ALA A 48 6.80 4.50 -3.72
C ALA A 48 5.55 4.40 -4.59
N SER A 49 5.48 5.21 -5.64
CA SER A 49 4.34 5.16 -6.56
C SER A 49 4.18 3.78 -7.16
N MET A 50 5.29 3.16 -7.54
CA MET A 50 5.25 1.84 -8.13
C MET A 50 4.78 0.80 -7.10
N HIS A 51 5.30 0.87 -5.88
CA HIS A 51 4.87 -0.05 -4.83
C HIS A 51 3.39 0.14 -4.49
N LEU A 52 2.95 1.39 -4.39
CA LEU A 52 1.55 1.65 -4.07
C LEU A 52 0.62 1.18 -5.17
N ALA A 53 1.03 1.32 -6.42
CA ALA A 53 0.22 0.82 -7.53
C ALA A 53 0.04 -0.70 -7.42
N GLN A 54 1.08 -1.41 -7.05
CA GLN A 54 0.98 -2.86 -6.87
C GLN A 54 0.07 -3.22 -5.70
N LEU A 55 0.17 -2.49 -4.60
CA LEU A 55 -0.70 -2.74 -3.46
C LEU A 55 -2.16 -2.45 -3.80
N LEU A 56 -2.40 -1.39 -4.55
CA LEU A 56 -3.75 -1.04 -4.97
C LEU A 56 -4.32 -2.12 -5.88
N GLN A 57 -3.53 -2.57 -6.83
CA GLN A 57 -3.96 -3.61 -7.76
C GLN A 57 -4.26 -4.91 -7.04
N GLY A 58 -3.53 -5.19 -5.98
CA GLY A 58 -3.76 -6.38 -5.16
C GLY A 58 -4.90 -6.23 -4.16
N GLY A 59 -5.52 -5.06 -4.10
CA GLY A 59 -6.66 -4.86 -3.21
C GLY A 59 -6.28 -4.64 -1.75
N LEU A 60 -5.02 -4.35 -1.46
CA LEU A 60 -4.57 -4.19 -0.08
C LEU A 60 -4.71 -2.77 0.44
N ILE A 61 -4.88 -1.81 -0.45
CA ILE A 61 -5.04 -0.41 -0.07
C ILE A 61 -6.13 0.23 -0.91
N VAL A 62 -6.61 1.36 -0.44
CA VAL A 62 -7.48 2.24 -1.22
C VAL A 62 -6.80 3.60 -1.30
N VAL A 63 -7.12 4.35 -2.34
CA VAL A 63 -6.51 5.65 -2.59
C VAL A 63 -7.61 6.68 -2.74
N SER A 64 -7.44 7.81 -2.08
CA SER A 64 -8.38 8.91 -2.14
C SER A 64 -7.60 10.16 -2.54
N GLN A 65 -8.03 10.82 -3.62
CA GLN A 65 -7.35 12.00 -4.11
C GLN A 65 -7.98 13.24 -3.50
N GLN A 66 -7.17 14.09 -2.90
CA GLN A 66 -7.63 15.34 -2.34
C GLN A 66 -6.73 16.44 -2.84
N GLY A 67 -7.23 17.23 -3.78
CA GLY A 67 -6.39 18.19 -4.44
C GLY A 67 -5.26 17.49 -5.18
N ARG A 68 -4.04 17.82 -4.84
CA ARG A 68 -2.88 17.20 -5.47
C ARG A 68 -2.29 16.08 -4.65
N THR A 69 -2.93 15.74 -3.54
CA THR A 69 -2.38 14.76 -2.62
C THR A 69 -3.19 13.48 -2.69
N ALA A 70 -2.50 12.37 -2.89
CA ALA A 70 -3.10 11.05 -2.79
C ALA A 70 -2.96 10.55 -1.36
N PHE A 71 -4.08 10.18 -0.76
CA PHE A 71 -4.11 9.62 0.59
C PHE A 71 -4.36 8.12 0.49
N ILE A 72 -3.59 7.38 1.24
CA ILE A 72 -3.59 5.93 1.20
C ILE A 72 -4.14 5.39 2.51
N ALA A 73 -4.99 4.38 2.43
CA ALA A 73 -5.56 3.76 3.62
C ALA A 73 -5.82 2.29 3.37
N LEU A 74 -6.04 1.54 4.44
CA LEU A 74 -6.47 0.15 4.32
C LEU A 74 -7.97 0.10 4.03
N PRO A 75 -8.42 -0.84 3.19
CA PRO A 75 -9.83 -0.87 2.80
C PRO A 75 -10.78 -1.05 3.98
N SER A 76 -10.35 -1.76 5.00
CA SER A 76 -11.23 -2.08 6.12
C SER A 76 -11.54 -0.89 7.01
N GLN A 77 -11.01 0.27 6.71
CA GLN A 77 -11.15 1.44 7.57
C GLN A 77 -12.16 2.43 7.06
N GLN A 78 -12.97 2.02 6.15
CA GLN A 78 -13.99 2.89 5.60
C GLN A 78 -15.20 2.99 6.48
#